data_20e288fa5f341b424687103d26c3a7c3
#
_entry.id   20e288fa5f341b424687103d26c3a7c3
#
_cell.length_a   1.000
_cell.length_b   1.000
_cell.length_c   1.000
_cell.angle_alpha   90.00
_cell.angle_beta   90.00
_cell.angle_gamma   90.00
#
_symmetry.space_group_name_H-M   'P 1'
#
loop_
_entity.id
_entity.type
_entity.pdbx_description
1 polymer ?
#
loop_
_entity_poly.entity_id
_entity_poly.type
_entity_poly.pdbx_seq_one_letter_code
_entity_poly.pdbx_strand_id
1 'polypeptide(L)'
;MGRLVAIGQRAEVFEWGSRVVTLYRPAAAKNTAFREAAIHAAVEALGLPVPTVWSVQQIDRRWGIVFDRVSGRSFAEQMRGDAGAIPQYLQILARLHARIHAHPANEFSNLKGWLATSIARTMLLDKPRRQILLNGLRDMPDGDRLCRGDFHPVNVLGKASQPIVIDWPNACRGDPAGDVCRSYLILKLHADVSGSYLDAYCQVTCVPRRTILDWLPYAAAARLMEDVPGEQHRLLELVRSL
;
A
#
# COMPACT_ATOMS: atom_id res chain seq x y z
N MET A 1 3.06 18.54 -21.99
CA MET A 1 2.38 17.48 -21.21
C MET A 1 1.51 16.69 -22.19
N GLY A 2 1.56 15.37 -22.17
CA GLY A 2 0.79 14.52 -23.06
C GLY A 2 -0.60 14.17 -22.51
N ARG A 3 -1.16 13.04 -22.95
CA ARG A 3 -2.50 12.56 -22.56
C ARG A 3 -2.54 12.18 -21.08
N LEU A 4 -3.69 12.42 -20.41
CA LEU A 4 -3.99 11.92 -19.08
C LEU A 4 -4.08 10.38 -19.11
N VAL A 5 -3.31 9.72 -18.25
CA VAL A 5 -3.23 8.24 -18.14
C VAL A 5 -4.08 7.75 -16.96
N ALA A 6 -4.00 8.42 -15.80
CA ALA A 6 -4.73 8.03 -14.60
C ALA A 6 -5.03 9.24 -13.70
N ILE A 7 -6.06 9.12 -12.86
CA ILE A 7 -6.43 10.10 -11.84
C ILE A 7 -6.43 9.41 -10.48
N GLY A 8 -5.52 9.85 -9.59
CA GLY A 8 -5.50 9.47 -8.19
C GLY A 8 -6.09 10.54 -7.28
N GLN A 9 -6.21 10.24 -5.99
CA GLN A 9 -6.69 11.20 -5.00
C GLN A 9 -5.77 12.42 -4.88
N ARG A 10 -4.45 12.21 -4.89
CA ARG A 10 -3.44 13.25 -4.61
C ARG A 10 -2.78 13.80 -5.86
N ALA A 11 -2.81 13.06 -6.96
CA ALA A 11 -2.08 13.38 -8.18
C ALA A 11 -2.80 12.85 -9.42
N GLU A 12 -2.40 13.36 -10.56
CA GLU A 12 -2.79 12.93 -11.90
C GLU A 12 -1.56 12.41 -12.63
N VAL A 13 -1.70 11.36 -13.43
CA VAL A 13 -0.60 10.78 -14.21
C VAL A 13 -0.80 11.14 -15.67
N PHE A 14 0.22 11.75 -16.28
CA PHE A 14 0.23 12.14 -17.69
C PHE A 14 1.36 11.48 -18.46
N GLU A 15 1.19 11.30 -19.75
CA GLU A 15 2.28 10.94 -20.64
C GLU A 15 3.34 12.06 -20.67
N TRP A 16 4.63 11.66 -20.63
CA TRP A 16 5.78 12.56 -20.64
C TRP A 16 6.89 12.03 -21.55
N GLY A 17 6.74 12.24 -22.85
CA GLY A 17 7.57 11.56 -23.86
C GLY A 17 7.37 10.05 -23.79
N SER A 18 8.46 9.30 -23.67
CA SER A 18 8.43 7.84 -23.46
C SER A 18 8.11 7.41 -22.01
N ARG A 19 7.95 8.37 -21.09
CA ARG A 19 7.75 8.20 -19.66
C ARG A 19 6.37 8.64 -19.21
N VAL A 20 6.15 8.69 -17.90
CA VAL A 20 4.98 9.30 -17.27
C VAL A 20 5.42 10.31 -16.22
N VAL A 21 4.57 11.31 -15.97
CA VAL A 21 4.72 12.22 -14.84
C VAL A 21 3.52 12.11 -13.93
N THR A 22 3.77 11.81 -12.65
CA THR A 22 2.78 11.91 -11.58
C THR A 22 2.78 13.34 -11.08
N LEU A 23 1.75 14.11 -11.43
CA LEU A 23 1.63 15.53 -11.16
C LEU A 23 0.66 15.78 -10.01
N TYR A 24 1.18 16.23 -8.89
CA TYR A 24 0.39 16.46 -7.67
C TYR A 24 -0.65 17.58 -7.85
N ARG A 25 -1.71 17.53 -7.06
CA ARG A 25 -2.69 18.61 -6.98
C ARG A 25 -2.01 19.92 -6.58
N PRO A 26 -2.53 21.11 -6.99
CA PRO A 26 -1.87 22.41 -6.76
C PRO A 26 -1.54 22.73 -5.29
N ALA A 27 -2.34 22.20 -4.35
CA ALA A 27 -2.14 22.41 -2.91
C ALA A 27 -1.01 21.54 -2.31
N ALA A 28 -0.43 20.60 -3.07
CA ALA A 28 0.61 19.72 -2.54
C ALA A 28 1.92 20.49 -2.34
N ALA A 29 2.52 20.33 -1.16
CA ALA A 29 3.77 20.96 -0.83
C ALA A 29 4.96 20.31 -1.59
N LYS A 30 6.00 21.09 -1.85
CA LYS A 30 7.24 20.64 -2.53
C LYS A 30 7.81 19.37 -1.89
N ASN A 31 7.88 19.34 -0.57
CA ASN A 31 8.45 18.20 0.17
C ASN A 31 7.70 16.88 -0.04
N THR A 32 6.41 16.90 -0.42
CA THR A 32 5.64 15.70 -0.74
C THR A 32 6.25 14.97 -1.93
N ALA A 33 6.52 15.67 -3.04
CA ALA A 33 7.11 15.07 -4.23
C ALA A 33 8.55 14.56 -3.97
N PHE A 34 9.37 15.34 -3.28
CA PHE A 34 10.74 14.94 -2.96
C PHE A 34 10.79 13.73 -2.01
N ARG A 35 9.92 13.70 -1.01
CA ARG A 35 9.83 12.55 -0.09
C ARG A 35 9.41 11.28 -0.81
N GLU A 36 8.38 11.34 -1.65
CA GLU A 36 7.92 10.18 -2.41
C GLU A 36 8.99 9.70 -3.39
N ALA A 37 9.66 10.62 -4.11
CA ALA A 37 10.76 10.25 -5.00
C ALA A 37 11.93 9.61 -4.25
N ALA A 38 12.29 10.12 -3.06
CA ALA A 38 13.33 9.53 -2.23
C ALA A 38 12.98 8.13 -1.74
N ILE A 39 11.75 7.93 -1.26
CA ILE A 39 11.24 6.60 -0.87
C ILE A 39 11.31 5.63 -2.05
N HIS A 40 10.84 6.06 -3.21
CA HIS A 40 10.83 5.23 -4.40
C HIS A 40 12.23 4.85 -4.87
N ALA A 41 13.16 5.82 -4.88
CA ALA A 41 14.57 5.58 -5.23
C ALA A 41 15.25 4.61 -4.25
N ALA A 42 14.94 4.69 -2.95
CA ALA A 42 15.44 3.74 -1.96
C ALA A 42 14.93 2.31 -2.23
N VAL A 43 13.64 2.17 -2.57
CA VAL A 43 13.05 0.86 -2.94
C VAL A 43 13.64 0.34 -4.26
N GLU A 44 13.87 1.20 -5.25
CA GLU A 44 14.51 0.85 -6.52
C GLU A 44 15.93 0.28 -6.29
N ALA A 45 16.70 0.90 -5.38
CA ALA A 45 18.05 0.44 -5.03
C ALA A 45 18.10 -0.97 -4.42
N LEU A 46 16.98 -1.47 -3.88
CA LEU A 46 16.85 -2.85 -3.40
C LEU A 46 16.66 -3.89 -4.52
N GLY A 47 16.58 -3.48 -5.78
CA GLY A 47 16.37 -4.37 -6.92
C GLY A 47 14.94 -4.97 -6.98
N LEU A 48 13.98 -4.32 -6.35
CA LEU A 48 12.57 -4.66 -6.46
C LEU A 48 12.00 -4.23 -7.83
N PRO A 49 10.97 -4.91 -8.34
CA PRO A 49 10.36 -4.59 -9.62
C PRO A 49 9.49 -3.34 -9.53
N VAL A 50 10.11 -2.19 -9.68
CA VAL A 50 9.50 -0.86 -9.60
C VAL A 50 9.89 -0.03 -10.82
N PRO A 51 9.10 0.99 -11.22
CA PRO A 51 9.53 1.91 -12.28
C PRO A 51 10.66 2.80 -11.78
N THR A 52 11.63 3.13 -12.62
CA THR A 52 12.73 4.05 -12.28
C THR A 52 12.22 5.47 -12.07
N VAL A 53 12.69 6.13 -10.99
CA VAL A 53 12.53 7.57 -10.78
C VAL A 53 13.59 8.33 -11.56
N TRP A 54 13.16 9.26 -12.42
CA TRP A 54 14.08 10.04 -13.25
C TRP A 54 14.31 11.45 -12.73
N SER A 55 13.27 12.13 -12.29
CA SER A 55 13.38 13.50 -11.79
C SER A 55 12.17 13.93 -10.98
N VAL A 56 12.38 14.95 -10.15
CA VAL A 56 11.33 15.75 -9.53
C VAL A 56 11.41 17.15 -10.13
N GLN A 57 10.30 17.66 -10.64
CA GLN A 57 10.27 18.95 -11.31
C GLN A 57 8.95 19.69 -11.08
N GLN A 58 8.97 20.99 -11.33
CA GLN A 58 7.77 21.81 -11.30
C GLN A 58 7.24 22.02 -12.73
N ILE A 59 5.98 21.69 -12.96
CA ILE A 59 5.27 21.82 -14.25
C ILE A 59 4.00 22.62 -13.98
N ASP A 60 3.80 23.71 -14.66
CA ASP A 60 2.63 24.60 -14.50
C ASP A 60 2.33 24.94 -13.02
N ARG A 61 3.38 25.27 -12.25
CA ARG A 61 3.34 25.54 -10.80
C ARG A 61 2.92 24.36 -9.91
N ARG A 62 2.85 23.15 -10.44
CA ARG A 62 2.58 21.90 -9.72
C ARG A 62 3.86 21.07 -9.64
N TRP A 63 4.08 20.40 -8.50
CA TRP A 63 5.18 19.47 -8.34
C TRP A 63 4.84 18.12 -8.98
N GLY A 64 5.80 17.52 -9.65
CA GLY A 64 5.64 16.23 -10.29
C GLY A 64 6.89 15.37 -10.20
N ILE A 65 6.70 14.06 -10.30
CA ILE A 65 7.75 13.05 -10.35
C ILE A 65 7.67 12.33 -11.69
N VAL A 66 8.78 12.26 -12.39
CA VAL A 66 8.87 11.54 -13.67
C VAL A 66 9.35 10.12 -13.41
N PHE A 67 8.57 9.14 -13.88
CA PHE A 67 8.84 7.72 -13.78
C PHE A 67 8.93 7.06 -15.16
N ASP A 68 9.55 5.89 -15.22
CA ASP A 68 9.37 5.00 -16.36
C ASP A 68 7.90 4.68 -16.57
N ARG A 69 7.50 4.59 -17.84
CA ARG A 69 6.17 4.15 -18.19
C ARG A 69 6.06 2.63 -18.05
N VAL A 70 5.21 2.17 -17.16
CA VAL A 70 4.86 0.75 -17.04
C VAL A 70 3.74 0.43 -18.02
N SER A 71 4.01 -0.52 -18.90
CA SER A 71 3.02 -1.00 -19.88
C SER A 71 2.15 -2.12 -19.31
N GLY A 72 0.89 -2.15 -19.70
CA GLY A 72 -0.07 -3.18 -19.30
C GLY A 72 -1.11 -2.69 -18.29
N ARG A 73 -2.11 -3.56 -18.05
CA ARG A 73 -3.19 -3.30 -17.09
C ARG A 73 -2.77 -3.69 -15.68
N SER A 74 -3.46 -3.15 -14.69
CA SER A 74 -3.31 -3.57 -13.30
C SER A 74 -3.78 -5.02 -13.11
N PHE A 75 -3.24 -5.70 -12.10
CA PHE A 75 -3.71 -7.03 -11.72
C PHE A 75 -5.20 -7.02 -11.35
N ALA A 76 -5.69 -5.94 -10.75
CA ALA A 76 -7.13 -5.80 -10.46
C ALA A 76 -7.99 -5.79 -11.74
N GLU A 77 -7.54 -5.12 -12.81
CA GLU A 77 -8.25 -5.13 -14.09
C GLU A 77 -8.18 -6.49 -14.78
N GLN A 78 -7.04 -7.17 -14.68
CA GLN A 78 -6.85 -8.50 -15.25
C GLN A 78 -7.70 -9.54 -14.53
N MET A 79 -7.73 -9.53 -13.19
CA MET A 79 -8.58 -10.39 -12.36
C MET A 79 -10.09 -10.17 -12.63
N ARG A 80 -10.51 -8.92 -12.87
CA ARG A 80 -11.90 -8.61 -13.25
C ARG A 80 -12.24 -9.12 -14.66
N GLY A 81 -11.27 -9.12 -15.57
CA GLY A 81 -11.45 -9.61 -16.94
C GLY A 81 -11.44 -11.14 -17.07
N ASP A 82 -10.84 -11.85 -16.13
CA ASP A 82 -10.75 -13.31 -16.10
C ASP A 82 -10.77 -13.83 -14.65
N ALA A 83 -11.96 -14.24 -14.21
CA ALA A 83 -12.14 -14.80 -12.88
C ALA A 83 -11.39 -16.13 -12.67
N GLY A 84 -11.16 -16.91 -13.72
CA GLY A 84 -10.40 -18.16 -13.67
C GLY A 84 -8.91 -17.93 -13.36
N ALA A 85 -8.36 -16.77 -13.70
CA ALA A 85 -6.98 -16.42 -13.43
C ALA A 85 -6.75 -15.84 -12.01
N ILE A 86 -7.81 -15.54 -11.23
CA ILE A 86 -7.69 -14.96 -9.89
C ILE A 86 -6.71 -15.73 -8.99
N PRO A 87 -6.80 -17.07 -8.86
CA PRO A 87 -5.88 -17.82 -7.99
C PRO A 87 -4.41 -17.62 -8.38
N GLN A 88 -4.10 -17.58 -9.68
CA GLN A 88 -2.75 -17.33 -10.17
C GLN A 88 -2.24 -15.94 -9.77
N TYR A 89 -3.05 -14.89 -9.94
CA TYR A 89 -2.68 -13.53 -9.56
C TYR A 89 -2.48 -13.39 -8.06
N LEU A 90 -3.31 -14.03 -7.24
CA LEU A 90 -3.15 -14.03 -5.77
C LEU A 90 -1.86 -14.72 -5.33
N GLN A 91 -1.47 -15.82 -5.97
CA GLN A 91 -0.18 -16.48 -5.73
C GLN A 91 1.01 -15.57 -6.11
N ILE A 92 0.92 -14.86 -7.24
CA ILE A 92 1.97 -13.91 -7.64
C ILE A 92 2.05 -12.74 -6.65
N LEU A 93 0.92 -12.18 -6.24
CA LEU A 93 0.86 -11.13 -5.23
C LEU A 93 1.49 -11.58 -3.92
N ALA A 94 1.16 -12.77 -3.43
CA ALA A 94 1.73 -13.32 -2.20
C ALA A 94 3.25 -13.46 -2.27
N ARG A 95 3.79 -14.03 -3.37
CA ARG A 95 5.24 -14.14 -3.59
C ARG A 95 5.93 -12.79 -3.70
N LEU A 96 5.31 -11.84 -4.40
CA LEU A 96 5.85 -10.50 -4.58
C LEU A 96 5.88 -9.74 -3.24
N HIS A 97 4.83 -9.88 -2.43
CA HIS A 97 4.77 -9.28 -1.10
C HIS A 97 5.82 -9.91 -0.16
N ALA A 98 5.96 -11.24 -0.18
CA ALA A 98 7.03 -11.93 0.57
C ALA A 98 8.44 -11.49 0.12
N ARG A 99 8.65 -11.26 -1.17
CA ARG A 99 9.92 -10.72 -1.69
C ARG A 99 10.18 -9.29 -1.17
N ILE A 100 9.19 -8.42 -1.10
CA ILE A 100 9.31 -7.09 -0.50
C ILE A 100 9.75 -7.22 0.97
N HIS A 101 9.09 -8.07 1.74
CA HIS A 101 9.37 -8.31 3.15
C HIS A 101 10.73 -8.99 3.42
N ALA A 102 11.41 -9.54 2.42
CA ALA A 102 12.75 -10.10 2.59
C ALA A 102 13.82 -9.02 2.83
N HIS A 103 13.54 -7.75 2.49
CA HIS A 103 14.49 -6.64 2.62
C HIS A 103 14.41 -5.96 3.99
N PRO A 104 15.56 -5.63 4.63
CA PRO A 104 15.59 -4.75 5.78
C PRO A 104 15.25 -3.31 5.36
N ALA A 105 14.69 -2.52 6.28
CA ALA A 105 14.18 -1.17 5.96
C ALA A 105 14.48 -0.14 7.05
N ASN A 106 15.69 -0.09 7.57
CA ASN A 106 16.08 0.76 8.71
C ASN A 106 15.90 2.26 8.46
N GLU A 107 15.97 2.70 7.22
CA GLU A 107 15.82 4.09 6.79
C GLU A 107 14.38 4.57 6.59
N PHE A 108 13.42 3.63 6.61
CA PHE A 108 12.02 3.97 6.41
C PHE A 108 11.29 4.31 7.72
N SER A 109 10.21 5.07 7.61
CA SER A 109 9.35 5.39 8.74
C SER A 109 8.72 4.12 9.36
N ASN A 110 8.43 4.16 10.65
CA ASN A 110 7.93 3.00 11.39
C ASN A 110 6.42 2.76 11.16
N LEU A 111 6.02 1.52 10.85
CA LEU A 111 4.63 1.10 10.64
C LEU A 111 3.77 1.33 11.89
N LYS A 112 4.23 0.89 13.07
CA LYS A 112 3.48 1.08 14.33
C LYS A 112 3.29 2.57 14.65
N GLY A 113 4.31 3.40 14.37
CA GLY A 113 4.21 4.85 14.54
C GLY A 113 3.16 5.48 13.63
N TRP A 114 3.07 5.03 12.38
CA TRP A 114 2.01 5.46 11.47
C TRP A 114 0.63 4.99 11.95
N LEU A 115 0.47 3.72 12.33
CA LEU A 115 -0.77 3.17 12.88
C LEU A 115 -1.21 3.95 14.13
N ALA A 116 -0.29 4.15 15.08
CA ALA A 116 -0.58 4.90 16.31
C ALA A 116 -1.05 6.33 16.03
N THR A 117 -0.37 7.02 15.11
CA THR A 117 -0.76 8.38 14.71
C THR A 117 -2.16 8.42 14.09
N SER A 118 -2.47 7.46 13.22
CA SER A 118 -3.77 7.36 12.55
C SER A 118 -4.89 7.03 13.56
N ILE A 119 -4.66 6.08 14.47
CA ILE A 119 -5.62 5.72 15.55
C ILE A 119 -5.86 6.91 16.46
N ALA A 120 -4.80 7.63 16.85
CA ALA A 120 -4.94 8.78 17.75
C ALA A 120 -5.76 9.93 17.14
N ARG A 121 -5.69 10.09 15.82
CA ARG A 121 -6.32 11.20 15.08
C ARG A 121 -7.74 10.90 14.59
N THR A 122 -8.14 9.64 14.46
CA THR A 122 -9.51 9.35 13.97
C THR A 122 -10.57 9.85 14.95
N MET A 123 -11.50 10.64 14.44
CA MET A 123 -12.64 11.16 15.21
C MET A 123 -13.82 10.19 15.25
N LEU A 124 -13.75 9.09 14.52
CA LEU A 124 -14.82 8.08 14.42
C LEU A 124 -14.80 7.08 15.59
N LEU A 125 -13.75 7.12 16.41
CA LEU A 125 -13.63 6.33 17.63
C LEU A 125 -13.58 7.26 18.84
N ASP A 126 -14.27 6.88 19.93
CA ASP A 126 -14.18 7.59 21.19
C ASP A 126 -12.78 7.48 21.83
N LYS A 127 -12.51 8.33 22.81
CA LYS A 127 -11.20 8.39 23.47
C LYS A 127 -10.86 7.08 24.21
N PRO A 128 -11.77 6.42 24.96
CA PRO A 128 -11.49 5.14 25.60
C PRO A 128 -11.09 4.06 24.59
N ARG A 129 -11.82 3.92 23.48
CA ARG A 129 -11.54 2.91 22.47
C ARG A 129 -10.19 3.16 21.79
N ARG A 130 -9.86 4.41 21.45
CA ARG A 130 -8.53 4.76 20.93
C ARG A 130 -7.43 4.37 21.91
N GLN A 131 -7.62 4.60 23.21
CA GLN A 131 -6.60 4.26 24.21
C GLN A 131 -6.39 2.75 24.33
N ILE A 132 -7.46 1.94 24.29
CA ILE A 132 -7.36 0.47 24.28
C ILE A 132 -6.54 0.00 23.06
N LEU A 133 -6.86 0.50 21.88
CA LEU A 133 -6.14 0.17 20.67
C LEU A 133 -4.67 0.58 20.72
N LEU A 134 -4.36 1.78 21.21
CA LEU A 134 -2.99 2.27 21.33
C LEU A 134 -2.17 1.45 22.34
N ASN A 135 -2.80 1.01 23.42
CA ASN A 135 -2.14 0.13 24.40
C ASN A 135 -1.82 -1.23 23.77
N GLY A 136 -2.81 -1.91 23.16
CA GLY A 136 -2.57 -3.19 22.50
C GLY A 136 -1.58 -3.11 21.35
N LEU A 137 -1.58 -2.00 20.58
CA LEU A 137 -0.60 -1.80 19.50
C LEU A 137 0.85 -1.73 20.03
N ARG A 138 1.09 -1.24 21.25
CA ARG A 138 2.43 -1.23 21.84
C ARG A 138 2.99 -2.64 22.03
N ASP A 139 2.14 -3.60 22.35
CA ASP A 139 2.51 -5.00 22.60
C ASP A 139 2.75 -5.78 21.29
N MET A 140 2.31 -5.24 20.14
CA MET A 140 2.58 -5.85 18.85
C MET A 140 4.07 -5.75 18.48
N PRO A 141 4.61 -6.72 17.69
CA PRO A 141 6.00 -6.68 17.24
C PRO A 141 6.36 -5.40 16.47
N ASP A 142 7.58 -4.88 16.63
CA ASP A 142 8.03 -3.70 15.87
C ASP A 142 8.41 -4.06 14.45
N GLY A 143 9.20 -5.11 14.25
CA GLY A 143 9.73 -5.50 12.95
C GLY A 143 10.75 -4.53 12.36
N ASP A 144 11.53 -5.04 11.41
CA ASP A 144 12.59 -4.31 10.72
C ASP A 144 12.54 -4.46 9.20
N ARG A 145 11.48 -5.03 8.69
CA ARG A 145 11.33 -5.36 7.26
C ARG A 145 10.65 -4.25 6.48
N LEU A 146 10.95 -4.20 5.17
CA LEU A 146 10.27 -3.32 4.26
C LEU A 146 8.82 -3.74 4.12
N CYS A 147 7.93 -2.85 4.48
CA CYS A 147 6.49 -2.94 4.31
C CYS A 147 6.07 -1.96 3.20
N ARG A 148 5.21 -2.38 2.28
CA ARG A 148 4.74 -1.50 1.21
C ARG A 148 3.70 -0.50 1.73
N GLY A 149 2.94 -0.87 2.76
CA GLY A 149 1.96 -0.01 3.44
C GLY A 149 0.62 0.18 2.72
N ASP A 150 0.49 -0.28 1.46
CA ASP A 150 -0.74 -0.23 0.66
C ASP A 150 -0.68 -1.21 -0.53
N PHE A 151 -0.29 -2.45 -0.26
CA PHE A 151 -0.09 -3.47 -1.29
C PHE A 151 -1.40 -4.14 -1.69
N HIS A 152 -1.84 -3.94 -2.93
CA HIS A 152 -3.06 -4.54 -3.48
C HIS A 152 -3.01 -4.60 -5.02
N PRO A 153 -3.90 -5.38 -5.69
CA PRO A 153 -3.81 -5.65 -7.13
C PRO A 153 -3.88 -4.42 -8.04
N VAL A 154 -4.43 -3.29 -7.59
CA VAL A 154 -4.46 -2.04 -8.37
C VAL A 154 -3.05 -1.46 -8.51
N ASN A 155 -2.19 -1.66 -7.50
CA ASN A 155 -0.83 -1.14 -7.44
C ASN A 155 0.22 -2.10 -8.03
N VAL A 156 -0.20 -3.13 -8.75
CA VAL A 156 0.68 -4.05 -9.48
C VAL A 156 0.27 -4.08 -10.95
N LEU A 157 1.17 -3.62 -11.81
CA LEU A 157 0.94 -3.50 -13.25
C LEU A 157 1.76 -4.54 -14.03
N GLY A 158 1.39 -4.73 -15.29
CA GLY A 158 2.16 -5.55 -16.24
C GLY A 158 1.66 -6.97 -16.39
N LYS A 159 2.51 -7.84 -16.91
CA LYS A 159 2.21 -9.26 -17.12
C LYS A 159 2.43 -10.06 -15.84
N ALA A 160 1.72 -11.18 -15.69
CA ALA A 160 1.92 -12.12 -14.58
C ALA A 160 3.39 -12.61 -14.44
N SER A 161 4.13 -12.71 -15.56
CA SER A 161 5.54 -13.08 -15.58
C SER A 161 6.50 -11.93 -15.23
N GLN A 162 6.05 -10.69 -15.31
CA GLN A 162 6.85 -9.48 -15.08
C GLN A 162 6.00 -8.41 -14.37
N PRO A 163 5.63 -8.65 -13.11
CA PRO A 163 4.85 -7.68 -12.33
C PRO A 163 5.72 -6.51 -11.90
N ILE A 164 5.19 -5.30 -11.99
CA ILE A 164 5.82 -4.06 -11.52
C ILE A 164 4.95 -3.44 -10.44
N VAL A 165 5.52 -3.17 -9.29
CA VAL A 165 4.82 -2.53 -8.16
C VAL A 165 5.00 -1.03 -8.26
N ILE A 166 3.90 -0.31 -8.23
CA ILE A 166 3.86 1.17 -8.30
C ILE A 166 3.39 1.78 -6.98
N ASP A 167 3.47 3.12 -6.88
CA ASP A 167 2.86 3.93 -5.81
C ASP A 167 3.40 3.63 -4.40
N TRP A 168 4.66 3.98 -4.12
CA TRP A 168 5.41 3.64 -2.91
C TRP A 168 5.41 4.67 -1.75
N PRO A 169 4.60 5.76 -1.74
CA PRO A 169 4.71 6.80 -0.69
C PRO A 169 4.43 6.29 0.73
N ASN A 170 3.75 5.15 0.86
CA ASN A 170 3.42 4.50 2.12
C ASN A 170 4.45 3.46 2.59
N ALA A 171 5.55 3.27 1.84
CA ALA A 171 6.58 2.32 2.25
C ALA A 171 7.14 2.67 3.64
N CYS A 172 7.26 1.66 4.48
CA CYS A 172 7.65 1.82 5.86
C CYS A 172 8.42 0.59 6.37
N ARG A 173 9.01 0.72 7.56
CA ARG A 173 9.64 -0.37 8.29
C ARG A 173 8.66 -0.95 9.29
N GLY A 174 8.52 -2.27 9.34
CA GLY A 174 7.64 -2.90 10.32
C GLY A 174 7.66 -4.42 10.31
N ASP A 175 6.69 -4.98 11.01
CA ASP A 175 6.40 -6.41 10.96
C ASP A 175 5.61 -6.73 9.68
N PRO A 176 6.08 -7.66 8.84
CA PRO A 176 5.37 -8.13 7.65
C PRO A 176 3.91 -8.51 7.88
N ALA A 177 3.59 -9.08 9.04
CA ALA A 177 2.21 -9.49 9.36
C ALA A 177 1.26 -8.28 9.40
N GLY A 178 1.73 -7.12 9.89
CA GLY A 178 0.94 -5.88 9.91
C GLY A 178 0.66 -5.34 8.50
N ASP A 179 1.64 -5.41 7.59
CA ASP A 179 1.48 -4.99 6.20
C ASP A 179 0.55 -5.93 5.41
N VAL A 180 0.71 -7.25 5.59
CA VAL A 180 -0.20 -8.25 4.99
C VAL A 180 -1.62 -8.10 5.51
N CYS A 181 -1.78 -7.81 6.80
CA CYS A 181 -3.10 -7.56 7.39
C CYS A 181 -3.78 -6.35 6.75
N ARG A 182 -3.03 -5.28 6.47
CA ARG A 182 -3.57 -4.13 5.74
C ARG A 182 -4.01 -4.50 4.32
N SER A 183 -3.20 -5.27 3.59
CA SER A 183 -3.57 -5.79 2.27
C SER A 183 -4.82 -6.68 2.32
N TYR A 184 -4.89 -7.58 3.30
CA TYR A 184 -6.07 -8.40 3.57
C TYR A 184 -7.31 -7.54 3.80
N LEU A 185 -7.21 -6.50 4.62
CA LEU A 185 -8.30 -5.58 4.92
C LEU A 185 -8.82 -4.88 3.66
N ILE A 186 -7.93 -4.34 2.83
CA ILE A 186 -8.29 -3.67 1.57
C ILE A 186 -9.03 -4.66 0.65
N LEU A 187 -8.51 -5.87 0.49
CA LEU A 187 -9.14 -6.90 -0.33
C LEU A 187 -10.51 -7.32 0.25
N LYS A 188 -10.65 -7.40 1.57
CA LYS A 188 -11.91 -7.70 2.25
C LYS A 188 -12.98 -6.62 2.03
N LEU A 189 -12.57 -5.38 1.93
CA LEU A 189 -13.48 -4.24 1.72
C LEU A 189 -13.94 -4.11 0.26
N HIS A 190 -13.09 -4.47 -0.71
CA HIS A 190 -13.32 -4.18 -2.13
C HIS A 190 -13.49 -5.42 -3.02
N ALA A 191 -13.08 -6.60 -2.57
CA ALA A 191 -13.15 -7.83 -3.34
C ALA A 191 -13.26 -9.04 -2.42
N ASP A 192 -14.03 -10.06 -2.80
CA ASP A 192 -14.19 -11.28 -1.99
C ASP A 192 -13.05 -12.29 -2.25
N VAL A 193 -11.79 -11.82 -2.19
CA VAL A 193 -10.59 -12.64 -2.43
C VAL A 193 -9.57 -12.55 -1.29
N SER A 194 -9.94 -11.87 -0.21
CA SER A 194 -9.04 -11.63 0.92
C SER A 194 -8.57 -12.91 1.61
N GLY A 195 -9.46 -13.89 1.77
CA GLY A 195 -9.14 -15.19 2.35
C GLY A 195 -8.10 -15.94 1.52
N SER A 196 -8.33 -16.04 0.21
CA SER A 196 -7.44 -16.74 -0.73
C SER A 196 -6.07 -16.05 -0.84
N TYR A 197 -6.02 -14.71 -0.80
CA TYR A 197 -4.74 -13.98 -0.74
C TYR A 197 -3.97 -14.30 0.55
N LEU A 198 -4.66 -14.29 1.69
CA LEU A 198 -4.05 -14.58 2.98
C LEU A 198 -3.50 -16.01 3.04
N ASP A 199 -4.27 -16.99 2.54
CA ASP A 199 -3.85 -18.38 2.47
C ASP A 199 -2.62 -18.54 1.55
N ALA A 200 -2.60 -17.89 0.39
CA ALA A 200 -1.45 -17.88 -0.50
C ALA A 200 -0.19 -17.30 0.17
N TYR A 201 -0.33 -16.21 0.92
CA TYR A 201 0.80 -15.62 1.65
C TYR A 201 1.30 -16.53 2.78
N CYS A 202 0.40 -17.12 3.57
CA CYS A 202 0.75 -18.07 4.61
C CYS A 202 1.48 -19.31 4.04
N GLN A 203 1.06 -19.81 2.88
CA GLN A 203 1.74 -20.91 2.18
C GLN A 203 3.16 -20.56 1.75
N VAL A 204 3.37 -19.33 1.25
CA VAL A 204 4.69 -18.86 0.78
C VAL A 204 5.66 -18.62 1.93
N THR A 205 5.18 -18.12 3.07
CA THR A 205 6.02 -17.61 4.15
C THR A 205 6.01 -18.46 5.41
N CYS A 206 5.10 -19.43 5.51
CA CYS A 206 4.83 -20.23 6.72
C CYS A 206 4.39 -19.38 7.94
N VAL A 207 4.04 -18.10 7.76
CA VAL A 207 3.51 -17.26 8.84
C VAL A 207 2.09 -17.73 9.17
N PRO A 208 1.75 -17.98 10.45
CA PRO A 208 0.42 -18.40 10.83
C PRO A 208 -0.62 -17.32 10.52
N ARG A 209 -1.77 -17.70 9.97
CA ARG A 209 -2.89 -16.80 9.66
C ARG A 209 -3.29 -15.92 10.85
N ARG A 210 -3.29 -16.52 12.06
CA ARG A 210 -3.63 -15.80 13.29
C ARG A 210 -2.68 -14.62 13.55
N THR A 211 -1.37 -14.84 13.40
CA THR A 211 -0.35 -13.78 13.59
C THR A 211 -0.63 -12.55 12.72
N ILE A 212 -1.13 -12.77 11.49
CA ILE A 212 -1.49 -11.69 10.58
C ILE A 212 -2.80 -11.02 11.05
N LEU A 213 -3.81 -11.81 11.41
CA LEU A 213 -5.12 -11.28 11.80
C LEU A 213 -5.12 -10.58 13.17
N ASP A 214 -4.14 -10.85 14.03
CA ASP A 214 -3.96 -10.12 15.29
C ASP A 214 -3.70 -8.60 15.06
N TRP A 215 -3.27 -8.22 13.86
CA TRP A 215 -3.11 -6.81 13.45
C TRP A 215 -4.42 -6.14 12.98
N LEU A 216 -5.49 -6.91 12.74
CA LEU A 216 -6.69 -6.43 12.06
C LEU A 216 -7.38 -5.24 12.77
N PRO A 217 -7.52 -5.20 14.08
CA PRO A 217 -8.16 -4.07 14.76
C PRO A 217 -7.40 -2.76 14.59
N TYR A 218 -6.06 -2.84 14.60
CA TYR A 218 -5.20 -1.66 14.44
C TYR A 218 -5.20 -1.18 12.99
N ALA A 219 -5.14 -2.10 12.01
CA ALA A 219 -5.24 -1.78 10.60
C ALA A 219 -6.59 -1.16 10.25
N ALA A 220 -7.70 -1.72 10.78
CA ALA A 220 -9.04 -1.20 10.57
C ALA A 220 -9.23 0.19 11.20
N ALA A 221 -8.75 0.40 12.44
CA ALA A 221 -8.83 1.68 13.11
C ALA A 221 -7.99 2.76 12.42
N ALA A 222 -6.79 2.42 11.93
CA ALA A 222 -5.95 3.35 11.17
C ALA A 222 -6.58 3.69 9.81
N ARG A 223 -7.24 2.74 9.14
CA ARG A 223 -7.92 2.94 7.85
C ARG A 223 -9.08 3.94 7.94
N LEU A 224 -9.73 4.07 9.11
CA LEU A 224 -10.77 5.09 9.33
C LEU A 224 -10.28 6.53 9.07
N MET A 225 -8.97 6.80 9.26
CA MET A 225 -8.38 8.11 8.98
C MET A 225 -8.27 8.44 7.49
N GLU A 226 -8.37 7.45 6.62
CA GLU A 226 -8.26 7.66 5.17
C GLU A 226 -9.57 8.12 4.54
N ASP A 227 -10.67 8.05 5.32
CA ASP A 227 -12.02 8.53 4.95
C ASP A 227 -12.48 8.04 3.57
N VAL A 228 -12.27 6.74 3.30
CA VAL A 228 -12.66 6.14 2.02
C VAL A 228 -14.17 5.92 2.02
N PRO A 229 -14.90 6.49 1.03
CA PRO A 229 -16.34 6.37 0.96
C PRO A 229 -16.82 4.91 0.95
N GLY A 230 -17.83 4.60 1.77
CA GLY A 230 -18.43 3.26 1.86
C GLY A 230 -17.71 2.25 2.75
N GLU A 231 -16.50 2.54 3.25
CA GLU A 231 -15.79 1.61 4.14
C GLU A 231 -16.13 1.77 5.63
N GLN A 232 -16.57 2.94 6.05
CA GLN A 232 -16.66 3.36 7.46
C GLN A 232 -17.42 2.38 8.36
N HIS A 233 -18.62 1.96 7.94
CA HIS A 233 -19.45 1.04 8.73
C HIS A 233 -18.75 -0.30 8.97
N ARG A 234 -18.22 -0.91 7.92
CA ARG A 234 -17.51 -2.20 7.99
C ARG A 234 -16.23 -2.11 8.82
N LEU A 235 -15.49 -0.99 8.74
CA LEU A 235 -14.31 -0.75 9.55
C LEU A 235 -14.66 -0.62 11.04
N LEU A 236 -15.74 0.09 11.38
CA LEU A 236 -16.21 0.21 12.77
C LEU A 236 -16.65 -1.13 13.36
N GLU A 237 -17.28 -2.01 12.56
CA GLU A 237 -17.60 -3.37 13.00
C GLU A 237 -16.34 -4.17 13.32
N LEU A 238 -15.32 -4.13 12.47
CA LEU A 238 -14.03 -4.81 12.69
C LEU A 238 -13.29 -4.30 13.93
N VAL A 239 -13.40 -3.02 14.23
CA VAL A 239 -12.80 -2.43 15.45
C VAL A 239 -13.55 -2.82 16.73
N ARG A 240 -14.86 -3.07 16.63
CA ARG A 240 -15.70 -3.45 17.80
C ARG A 240 -15.57 -4.91 18.20
N SER A 241 -15.10 -5.77 17.32
CA SER A 241 -14.94 -7.21 17.55
C SER A 241 -13.74 -7.58 18.45
N LEU A 242 -13.13 -6.61 19.10
CA LEU A 242 -12.11 -6.74 20.16
C LEU A 242 -12.78 -6.89 21.56
#